data_f9b55390ef579c08c54dfcf1c7ebfc93
#
_entry.id   f9b55390ef579c08c54dfcf1c7ebfc93
#
_cell.length_a   1.000
_cell.length_b   1.000
_cell.length_c   1.000
_cell.angle_alpha   90.00
_cell.angle_beta   90.00
_cell.angle_gamma   90.00
#
_symmetry.space_group_name_H-M   'P 1'
#
loop_
_entity.id
_entity.type
_entity.pdbx_description
1 polymer ?
#
loop_
_entity_poly.entity_id
_entity_poly.type
_entity_poly.pdbx_seq_one_letter_code
_entity_poly.pdbx_strand_id
1 'polypeptide(L)'
;MKLPLKHIVILVICSLIGIFVYQAYWLTGLYRTMKSEMESNIRDAMRTSDFNEVVLRINDLQKDNVEHGSVTVSAGYDADGHSLVTQQTISYTDSTRQDTIHSRTETSVDTVKTVGNDPEAVASSESGLDVLLKKQDSLKELLISIQQGIHSGVDTYIDVNLQRYDSLLTHVMKEHHLSIPHHTLLIYTGTHADSSIIYIDTLGMAGDSSYIPSPKAIRFDYEFNRHRSQRYQLIFEPIDSLVLKQMTGILVTSFVILLILGFSFWFLIRTLLKQKTLDEMKSDFTNNITHELKTPIAVAYAANDALLNFNQAEEKSKRDQYLRISQEQLQRLSGLVEQILSMGMERRKTFRLHPEEINLKELITPLMEQHQLKADKPVHIELDIQPETLVIVADRTHFSNIISNLIDNAVKYSKEEAELSISCRQTGGGDSNRQRYRPGNRDST
;
A
#
# COMPACT_ATOMS: atom_id res chain seq x y z
N MET A 1 -11.29 -21.51 -24.17
CA MET A 1 -9.95 -20.91 -24.36
C MET A 1 -9.21 -20.91 -23.02
N LYS A 2 -8.17 -21.73 -22.85
CA LYS A 2 -7.35 -21.71 -21.62
C LYS A 2 -6.28 -20.65 -21.84
N LEU A 3 -6.42 -19.49 -21.20
CA LEU A 3 -5.36 -18.48 -21.17
C LEU A 3 -4.08 -19.12 -20.60
N PRO A 4 -2.93 -19.00 -21.29
CA PRO A 4 -1.68 -19.53 -20.78
C PRO A 4 -1.32 -18.84 -19.46
N LEU A 5 -0.86 -19.59 -18.47
CA LEU A 5 -0.56 -19.13 -17.12
C LEU A 5 0.29 -17.84 -17.08
N LYS A 6 1.21 -17.71 -18.04
CA LYS A 6 2.06 -16.50 -18.19
C LYS A 6 1.24 -15.22 -18.32
N HIS A 7 0.15 -15.24 -19.11
CA HIS A 7 -0.71 -14.06 -19.29
C HIS A 7 -1.51 -13.74 -18.03
N ILE A 8 -1.94 -14.75 -17.26
CA ILE A 8 -2.63 -14.54 -15.99
C ILE A 8 -1.67 -13.87 -14.99
N VAL A 9 -0.42 -14.35 -14.89
CA VAL A 9 0.59 -13.76 -14.00
C VAL A 9 0.90 -12.31 -14.39
N ILE A 10 1.07 -12.04 -15.70
CA ILE A 10 1.31 -10.68 -16.20
C ILE A 10 0.13 -9.76 -15.87
N LEU A 11 -1.10 -10.21 -16.09
CA LEU A 11 -2.31 -9.44 -15.80
C LEU A 11 -2.42 -9.11 -14.30
N VAL A 12 -2.11 -10.06 -13.42
CA VAL A 12 -2.08 -9.86 -11.96
C VAL A 12 -1.02 -8.83 -11.57
N ILE A 13 0.19 -8.92 -12.13
CA ILE A 13 1.26 -7.95 -11.87
C ILE A 13 0.88 -6.55 -12.35
N CYS A 14 0.34 -6.43 -13.58
CA CYS A 14 -0.14 -5.15 -14.09
C CYS A 14 -1.26 -4.54 -13.24
N SER A 15 -2.20 -5.37 -12.76
CA SER A 15 -3.26 -4.93 -11.85
C SER A 15 -2.70 -4.40 -10.53
N LEU A 16 -1.72 -5.09 -9.95
CA LEU A 16 -1.08 -4.69 -8.69
C LEU A 16 -0.31 -3.36 -8.85
N ILE A 17 0.43 -3.21 -9.97
CA ILE A 17 1.11 -1.96 -10.30
C ILE A 17 0.08 -0.83 -10.49
N GLY A 18 -1.03 -1.08 -11.19
CA GLY A 18 -2.11 -0.10 -11.38
C GLY A 18 -2.72 0.38 -10.07
N ILE A 19 -2.98 -0.54 -9.13
CA ILE A 19 -3.47 -0.21 -7.78
C ILE A 19 -2.45 0.65 -7.02
N PHE A 20 -1.17 0.28 -7.09
CA PHE A 20 -0.11 1.03 -6.41
C PHE A 20 0.02 2.46 -6.95
N VAL A 21 0.02 2.63 -8.28
CA VAL A 21 0.09 3.94 -8.93
C VAL A 21 -1.13 4.80 -8.57
N TYR A 22 -2.33 4.22 -8.61
CA TYR A 22 -3.55 4.92 -8.22
C TYR A 22 -3.51 5.36 -6.76
N GLN A 23 -3.04 4.49 -5.87
CA GLN A 23 -2.95 4.81 -4.43
C GLN A 23 -1.93 5.91 -4.15
N ALA A 24 -0.76 5.89 -4.82
CA ALA A 24 0.23 6.95 -4.72
C ALA A 24 -0.31 8.29 -5.21
N TYR A 25 -1.04 8.29 -6.34
CA TYR A 25 -1.71 9.48 -6.87
C TYR A 25 -2.74 10.03 -5.88
N TRP A 26 -3.61 9.17 -5.34
CA TRP A 26 -4.64 9.56 -4.38
C TRP A 26 -4.04 10.14 -3.09
N LEU A 27 -3.02 9.49 -2.52
CA LEU A 27 -2.33 9.98 -1.32
C LEU A 27 -1.65 11.33 -1.54
N THR A 28 -1.05 11.53 -2.72
CA THR A 28 -0.45 12.82 -3.08
C THR A 28 -1.51 13.92 -3.20
N GLY A 29 -2.67 13.60 -3.79
CA GLY A 29 -3.81 14.49 -3.86
C GLY A 29 -4.33 14.87 -2.47
N LEU A 30 -4.53 13.89 -1.61
CA LEU A 30 -4.97 14.10 -0.23
C LEU A 30 -4.00 14.97 0.57
N TYR A 31 -2.69 14.70 0.45
CA TYR A 31 -1.66 15.53 1.07
C TYR A 31 -1.77 17.01 0.66
N ARG A 32 -1.92 17.28 -0.64
CA ARG A 32 -2.05 18.66 -1.16
C ARG A 32 -3.32 19.34 -0.64
N THR A 33 -4.43 18.62 -0.60
CA THR A 33 -5.70 19.13 -0.10
C THR A 33 -5.59 19.48 1.39
N MET A 34 -5.08 18.58 2.22
CA MET A 34 -4.89 18.82 3.65
C MET A 34 -3.92 19.98 3.93
N LYS A 35 -2.84 20.10 3.15
CA LYS A 35 -1.90 21.21 3.26
C LYS A 35 -2.60 22.53 2.95
N SER A 36 -3.33 22.61 1.85
CA SER A 36 -4.08 23.81 1.44
C SER A 36 -5.15 24.19 2.46
N GLU A 37 -5.84 23.21 3.04
CA GLU A 37 -6.83 23.42 4.09
C GLU A 37 -6.18 23.98 5.36
N MET A 38 -5.05 23.43 5.80
CA MET A 38 -4.31 23.96 6.95
C MET A 38 -3.85 25.41 6.73
N GLU A 39 -3.32 25.72 5.53
CA GLU A 39 -2.92 27.08 5.17
C GLU A 39 -4.12 28.04 5.15
N SER A 40 -5.30 27.58 4.71
CA SER A 40 -6.53 28.36 4.76
C SER A 40 -6.97 28.60 6.20
N ASN A 41 -6.92 27.57 7.04
CA ASN A 41 -7.28 27.67 8.46
C ASN A 41 -6.37 28.65 9.21
N ILE A 42 -5.07 28.70 8.89
CA ILE A 42 -4.14 29.69 9.47
C ILE A 42 -4.56 31.11 9.05
N ARG A 43 -4.85 31.34 7.77
CA ARG A 43 -5.31 32.66 7.29
C ARG A 43 -6.63 33.08 7.93
N ASP A 44 -7.57 32.16 8.05
CA ASP A 44 -8.86 32.42 8.71
C ASP A 44 -8.68 32.67 10.21
N ALA A 45 -7.72 31.99 10.87
CA ALA A 45 -7.36 32.25 12.26
C ALA A 45 -6.76 33.66 12.43
N MET A 46 -5.89 34.09 11.53
CA MET A 46 -5.31 35.46 11.54
C MET A 46 -6.42 36.51 11.46
N ARG A 47 -7.37 36.32 10.54
CA ARG A 47 -8.50 37.24 10.35
C ARG A 47 -9.44 37.28 11.56
N THR A 48 -9.78 36.11 12.08
CA THR A 48 -10.69 36.01 13.25
C THR A 48 -10.06 36.64 14.49
N SER A 49 -8.77 36.43 14.69
CA SER A 49 -8.02 37.00 15.83
C SER A 49 -7.90 38.49 15.72
N ASP A 50 -7.71 39.03 14.51
CA ASP A 50 -7.71 40.44 14.26
C ASP A 50 -9.06 41.08 14.57
N PHE A 51 -10.15 40.49 14.08
CA PHE A 51 -11.50 40.96 14.41
C PHE A 51 -11.78 40.97 15.90
N ASN A 52 -11.40 39.90 16.61
CA ASN A 52 -11.59 39.81 18.06
C ASN A 52 -10.75 40.83 18.81
N GLU A 53 -9.54 41.12 18.36
CA GLU A 53 -8.66 42.15 18.94
C GLU A 53 -9.27 43.55 18.80
N VAL A 54 -9.76 43.86 17.61
CA VAL A 54 -10.46 45.15 17.37
C VAL A 54 -11.70 45.31 18.24
N VAL A 55 -12.52 44.24 18.36
CA VAL A 55 -13.71 44.27 19.22
C VAL A 55 -13.33 44.52 20.69
N LEU A 56 -12.24 43.90 21.16
CA LEU A 56 -11.76 44.12 22.54
C LEU A 56 -11.27 45.58 22.71
N ARG A 57 -10.59 46.17 21.74
CA ARG A 57 -10.17 47.58 21.79
C ARG A 57 -11.39 48.52 21.84
N ILE A 58 -12.43 48.26 21.05
CA ILE A 58 -13.67 49.00 21.09
C ILE A 58 -14.31 48.91 22.48
N ASN A 59 -14.38 47.73 23.09
CA ASN A 59 -14.89 47.55 24.44
C ASN A 59 -14.06 48.27 25.49
N ASP A 60 -12.73 48.32 25.34
CA ASP A 60 -11.87 49.10 26.26
C ASP A 60 -12.14 50.60 26.12
N LEU A 61 -12.31 51.13 24.91
CA LEU A 61 -12.74 52.51 24.69
C LEU A 61 -14.07 52.84 25.37
N GLN A 62 -15.03 51.94 25.36
CA GLN A 62 -16.32 52.14 26.02
C GLN A 62 -16.21 52.17 27.55
N LYS A 63 -15.28 51.42 28.16
CA LYS A 63 -15.08 51.42 29.62
C LYS A 63 -14.44 52.68 30.18
N ASP A 64 -13.62 53.36 29.37
CA ASP A 64 -12.93 54.57 29.77
C ASP A 64 -13.78 55.85 29.74
N ASN A 65 -15.13 55.70 29.81
CA ASN A 65 -16.10 56.80 29.89
C ASN A 65 -16.03 57.82 28.72
N VAL A 66 -15.63 57.38 27.55
CA VAL A 66 -15.74 58.23 26.33
C VAL A 66 -17.21 58.23 25.89
N GLU A 67 -17.96 59.25 26.34
CA GLU A 67 -19.33 59.40 25.94
C GLU A 67 -19.45 59.61 24.43
N HIS A 68 -20.14 58.66 23.78
CA HIS A 68 -20.73 58.77 22.43
C HIS A 68 -19.76 58.81 21.24
N GLY A 69 -19.18 57.69 20.91
CA GLY A 69 -18.63 57.45 19.59
C GLY A 69 -19.47 56.43 18.82
N SER A 70 -19.76 56.66 17.56
CA SER A 70 -20.34 55.64 16.66
C SER A 70 -19.47 55.45 15.43
N VAL A 71 -19.16 54.20 15.09
CA VAL A 71 -18.55 53.85 13.80
C VAL A 71 -19.63 53.35 12.90
N THR A 72 -19.86 54.02 11.79
CA THR A 72 -20.80 53.59 10.77
C THR A 72 -20.00 53.21 9.53
N VAL A 73 -20.07 51.96 9.18
CA VAL A 73 -19.49 51.44 7.93
C VAL A 73 -20.66 51.16 6.99
N SER A 74 -20.70 51.83 5.85
CA SER A 74 -21.72 51.62 4.83
C SER A 74 -21.08 50.96 3.62
N ALA A 75 -21.63 49.83 3.16
CA ALA A 75 -21.24 49.19 1.92
C ALA A 75 -22.34 49.43 0.86
N GLY A 76 -21.96 49.79 -0.35
CA GLY A 76 -22.86 50.03 -1.46
C GLY A 76 -22.20 49.76 -2.78
N TYR A 77 -22.93 49.95 -3.87
CA TYR A 77 -22.41 49.94 -5.24
C TYR A 77 -22.51 51.33 -5.86
N ASP A 78 -21.54 51.67 -6.69
CA ASP A 78 -21.65 52.85 -7.53
C ASP A 78 -22.56 52.59 -8.76
N ALA A 79 -22.79 53.62 -9.55
CA ALA A 79 -23.61 53.52 -10.75
C ALA A 79 -22.99 52.56 -11.82
N ASP A 80 -21.73 52.22 -11.68
CA ASP A 80 -20.97 51.35 -12.59
C ASP A 80 -20.84 49.91 -12.06
N GLY A 81 -21.49 49.59 -10.91
CA GLY A 81 -21.51 48.25 -10.33
C GLY A 81 -20.29 47.85 -9.51
N HIS A 82 -19.42 48.79 -9.16
CA HIS A 82 -18.29 48.55 -8.27
C HIS A 82 -18.72 48.63 -6.81
N SER A 83 -18.20 47.76 -5.96
CA SER A 83 -18.46 47.81 -4.52
C SER A 83 -17.79 49.05 -3.91
N LEU A 84 -18.60 49.92 -3.28
CA LEU A 84 -18.13 51.07 -2.51
C LEU A 84 -18.26 50.74 -1.02
N VAL A 85 -17.18 50.91 -0.29
CA VAL A 85 -17.22 50.92 1.17
C VAL A 85 -16.99 52.35 1.63
N THR A 86 -18.05 52.97 2.16
CA THR A 86 -17.98 54.31 2.70
C THR A 86 -17.91 54.22 4.22
N GLN A 87 -16.83 54.78 4.75
CA GLN A 87 -16.66 54.90 6.18
C GLN A 87 -17.13 56.27 6.64
N GLN A 88 -18.02 56.26 7.61
CA GLN A 88 -18.45 57.50 8.26
C GLN A 88 -17.84 57.54 9.65
N THR A 89 -17.15 58.61 9.96
CA THR A 89 -16.33 58.78 11.14
C THR A 89 -17.17 59.12 12.38
N ILE A 90 -16.63 58.67 13.49
CA ILE A 90 -17.08 58.88 14.86
C ILE A 90 -17.00 60.37 15.21
N SER A 91 -18.05 60.94 15.72
CA SER A 91 -18.02 62.24 16.42
C SER A 91 -18.00 62.01 17.93
N TYR A 92 -17.00 62.57 18.58
CA TYR A 92 -16.95 62.66 20.04
C TYR A 92 -17.51 63.96 20.51
N THR A 93 -18.25 63.92 21.56
CA THR A 93 -18.60 65.08 22.34
C THR A 93 -17.96 64.90 23.74
N ASP A 94 -16.84 65.58 24.01
CA ASP A 94 -16.30 65.68 25.34
C ASP A 94 -17.11 66.71 26.11
N SER A 95 -17.86 66.27 27.10
CA SER A 95 -18.68 67.12 27.95
C SER A 95 -17.92 68.07 28.88
N THR A 96 -16.58 67.96 28.91
CA THR A 96 -15.72 68.76 29.78
C THR A 96 -15.01 69.91 29.10
N ARG A 97 -15.00 69.95 27.78
CA ARG A 97 -14.44 71.07 26.98
C ARG A 97 -15.41 71.46 25.87
N GLN A 98 -15.90 72.68 25.98
CA GLN A 98 -16.80 73.35 25.03
C GLN A 98 -16.05 73.71 23.70
N ASP A 99 -15.32 72.79 23.13
CA ASP A 99 -14.67 72.94 21.85
C ASP A 99 -15.41 72.14 20.78
N THR A 100 -15.87 72.85 19.78
CA THR A 100 -16.56 72.29 18.62
C THR A 100 -15.59 71.37 17.84
N ILE A 101 -15.82 70.08 17.93
CA ILE A 101 -15.03 69.10 17.22
C ILE A 101 -15.45 69.08 15.75
N HIS A 102 -14.52 69.37 14.87
CA HIS A 102 -14.69 69.20 13.45
C HIS A 102 -14.88 67.75 13.08
N SER A 103 -16.04 67.37 12.54
CA SER A 103 -16.24 66.10 11.92
C SER A 103 -15.41 66.04 10.64
N ARG A 104 -14.37 65.25 10.63
CA ARG A 104 -13.60 64.97 9.41
C ARG A 104 -14.20 63.72 8.77
N THR A 105 -14.96 63.90 7.71
CA THR A 105 -15.44 62.80 6.87
C THR A 105 -14.34 62.49 5.85
N GLU A 106 -13.59 61.45 6.08
CA GLU A 106 -12.71 60.88 5.05
C GLU A 106 -13.50 59.82 4.30
N THR A 107 -13.90 60.13 3.09
CA THR A 107 -14.51 59.17 2.16
C THR A 107 -13.38 58.49 1.40
N SER A 108 -13.01 57.31 1.78
CA SER A 108 -12.12 56.47 0.95
C SER A 108 -13.00 55.61 0.07
N VAL A 109 -12.88 55.82 -1.21
CA VAL A 109 -13.52 54.99 -2.22
C VAL A 109 -12.55 53.89 -2.63
N ASP A 110 -12.64 52.72 -2.05
CA ASP A 110 -11.92 51.54 -2.49
C ASP A 110 -12.74 50.79 -3.53
N THR A 111 -12.33 50.91 -4.79
CA THR A 111 -12.99 50.24 -5.91
C THR A 111 -12.49 48.80 -5.98
N VAL A 112 -13.25 47.86 -5.44
CA VAL A 112 -12.99 46.42 -5.64
C VAL A 112 -13.51 46.06 -7.04
N LYS A 113 -12.59 45.79 -7.98
CA LYS A 113 -12.97 45.29 -9.30
C LYS A 113 -13.58 43.90 -9.16
N THR A 114 -14.91 43.81 -9.21
CA THR A 114 -15.59 42.55 -9.43
C THR A 114 -15.38 42.14 -10.88
N VAL A 115 -14.63 41.04 -11.08
CA VAL A 115 -14.49 40.40 -12.39
C VAL A 115 -15.79 39.71 -12.74
N GLY A 116 -16.59 40.36 -13.59
CA GLY A 116 -17.84 39.82 -14.11
C GLY A 116 -18.63 40.83 -14.86
N ASN A 117 -18.25 41.11 -16.10
CA ASN A 117 -19.04 41.92 -17.04
C ASN A 117 -20.29 41.13 -17.45
N ASP A 118 -21.42 41.40 -16.80
CA ASP A 118 -22.74 41.17 -17.37
C ASP A 118 -23.64 42.38 -17.05
N PRO A 119 -23.86 43.28 -18.03
CA PRO A 119 -24.68 44.50 -17.83
C PRO A 119 -26.18 44.23 -17.65
N GLU A 120 -26.67 43.02 -17.94
CA GLU A 120 -28.08 42.66 -17.87
C GLU A 120 -28.58 42.22 -16.47
N ALA A 121 -27.67 41.96 -15.51
CA ALA A 121 -28.05 41.50 -14.17
C ALA A 121 -28.50 42.63 -13.21
N VAL A 122 -28.32 43.91 -13.61
CA VAL A 122 -28.57 45.09 -12.72
C VAL A 122 -30.01 45.58 -12.79
N ALA A 123 -30.83 45.07 -13.70
CA ALA A 123 -32.22 45.59 -13.92
C ALA A 123 -33.31 44.86 -13.12
N SER A 124 -33.00 43.82 -12.34
CA SER A 124 -33.95 43.16 -11.47
C SER A 124 -33.80 43.65 -10.04
N SER A 125 -34.88 44.05 -9.43
CA SER A 125 -35.06 44.65 -8.10
C SER A 125 -34.64 43.74 -6.89
N GLU A 126 -33.64 42.88 -7.04
CA GLU A 126 -33.03 42.19 -5.91
C GLU A 126 -32.08 43.19 -5.21
N SER A 127 -32.19 43.32 -3.89
CA SER A 127 -31.30 44.18 -3.12
C SER A 127 -29.84 43.73 -3.35
N GLY A 128 -28.94 44.71 -3.49
CA GLY A 128 -27.50 44.38 -3.73
C GLY A 128 -26.92 43.41 -2.71
N LEU A 129 -27.53 43.32 -1.53
CA LEU A 129 -27.20 42.39 -0.46
C LEU A 129 -27.53 40.93 -0.83
N ASP A 130 -28.62 40.66 -1.54
CA ASP A 130 -29.01 39.31 -1.95
C ASP A 130 -28.07 38.74 -3.03
N VAL A 131 -27.53 39.62 -3.89
CA VAL A 131 -26.53 39.25 -4.90
C VAL A 131 -25.19 38.91 -4.23
N LEU A 132 -24.79 39.65 -3.20
CA LEU A 132 -23.58 39.38 -2.40
C LEU A 132 -23.68 38.09 -1.61
N LEU A 133 -24.83 37.80 -1.01
CA LEU A 133 -25.03 36.57 -0.23
C LEU A 133 -25.05 35.32 -1.09
N LYS A 134 -25.37 35.42 -2.38
CA LYS A 134 -25.33 34.28 -3.33
C LYS A 134 -23.91 33.86 -3.74
N LYS A 135 -22.90 34.72 -3.60
CA LYS A 135 -21.50 34.42 -3.91
C LYS A 135 -20.67 34.40 -2.64
N GLN A 136 -20.29 33.24 -2.19
CA GLN A 136 -19.51 33.04 -0.95
C GLN A 136 -18.19 33.82 -0.92
N ASP A 137 -17.54 34.01 -2.08
CA ASP A 137 -16.29 34.78 -2.20
C ASP A 137 -16.53 36.28 -2.06
N SER A 138 -17.61 36.80 -2.63
CA SER A 138 -18.00 38.24 -2.51
C SER A 138 -18.35 38.60 -1.06
N LEU A 139 -18.94 37.65 -0.30
CA LEU A 139 -19.22 37.87 1.12
C LEU A 139 -17.94 37.98 1.94
N LYS A 140 -16.93 37.14 1.64
CA LYS A 140 -15.62 37.21 2.31
C LYS A 140 -14.91 38.54 2.04
N GLU A 141 -14.92 39.03 0.78
CA GLU A 141 -14.32 40.30 0.40
C GLU A 141 -15.03 41.46 1.11
N LEU A 142 -16.35 41.43 1.20
CA LEU A 142 -17.11 42.42 1.93
C LEU A 142 -16.75 42.46 3.42
N LEU A 143 -16.66 41.28 4.06
CA LEU A 143 -16.26 41.18 5.47
C LEU A 143 -14.85 41.74 5.71
N ILE A 144 -13.90 41.44 4.82
CA ILE A 144 -12.55 42.00 4.89
C ILE A 144 -12.58 43.54 4.75
N SER A 145 -13.34 44.08 3.81
CA SER A 145 -13.45 45.51 3.60
C SER A 145 -14.12 46.23 4.81
N ILE A 146 -15.13 45.60 5.42
CA ILE A 146 -15.76 46.13 6.65
C ILE A 146 -14.73 46.11 7.79
N GLN A 147 -13.99 45.06 7.95
CA GLN A 147 -12.97 44.92 9.00
C GLN A 147 -11.85 45.95 8.84
N GLN A 148 -11.34 46.17 7.64
CA GLN A 148 -10.36 47.22 7.33
C GLN A 148 -10.93 48.64 7.59
N GLY A 149 -12.19 48.87 7.29
CA GLY A 149 -12.90 50.13 7.59
C GLY A 149 -12.97 50.38 9.11
N ILE A 150 -13.27 49.37 9.91
CA ILE A 150 -13.28 49.50 11.37
C ILE A 150 -11.87 49.85 11.88
N HIS A 151 -10.84 49.21 11.38
CA HIS A 151 -9.43 49.49 11.76
C HIS A 151 -9.06 50.96 11.48
N SER A 152 -9.39 51.48 10.32
CA SER A 152 -9.02 52.87 9.99
C SER A 152 -9.63 53.90 10.95
N GLY A 153 -10.80 53.59 11.56
CA GLY A 153 -11.40 54.39 12.61
C GLY A 153 -10.73 54.19 13.99
N VAL A 154 -10.67 52.94 14.44
CA VAL A 154 -10.22 52.57 15.79
C VAL A 154 -8.74 52.85 16.00
N ASP A 155 -7.88 52.52 15.01
CA ASP A 155 -6.42 52.70 15.07
C ASP A 155 -6.00 54.17 15.20
N THR A 156 -6.92 55.13 14.96
CA THR A 156 -6.66 56.54 15.17
C THR A 156 -6.64 56.92 16.66
N TYR A 157 -7.34 56.14 17.49
CA TYR A 157 -7.52 56.41 18.92
C TYR A 157 -6.70 55.49 19.81
N ILE A 158 -6.60 54.22 19.47
CA ILE A 158 -5.81 53.22 20.20
C ILE A 158 -5.02 52.40 19.23
N ASP A 159 -3.71 52.30 19.48
CA ASP A 159 -2.81 51.46 18.71
C ASP A 159 -3.12 49.97 18.93
N VAL A 160 -2.75 49.16 17.95
CA VAL A 160 -2.91 47.70 17.95
C VAL A 160 -2.10 47.06 19.09
N ASN A 161 -2.75 46.20 19.87
CA ASN A 161 -2.07 45.41 20.89
C ASN A 161 -1.62 44.07 20.32
N LEU A 162 -0.38 44.04 19.84
CA LEU A 162 0.20 42.83 19.18
C LEU A 162 0.25 41.60 20.11
N GLN A 163 0.48 41.77 21.40
CA GLN A 163 0.51 40.63 22.35
C GLN A 163 -0.88 40.04 22.55
N ARG A 164 -1.94 40.89 22.60
CA ARG A 164 -3.32 40.45 22.67
C ARG A 164 -3.71 39.72 21.39
N TYR A 165 -3.37 40.28 20.24
CA TYR A 165 -3.61 39.64 18.94
C TYR A 165 -2.96 38.24 18.86
N ASP A 166 -1.68 38.13 19.24
CA ASP A 166 -0.95 36.88 19.23
C ASP A 166 -1.55 35.82 20.17
N SER A 167 -1.98 36.23 21.35
CA SER A 167 -2.68 35.34 22.29
C SER A 167 -4.00 34.82 21.71
N LEU A 168 -4.77 35.68 21.06
CA LEU A 168 -6.00 35.30 20.38
C LEU A 168 -5.72 34.37 19.19
N LEU A 169 -4.69 34.68 18.41
CA LEU A 169 -4.27 33.86 17.28
C LEU A 169 -3.86 32.46 17.74
N THR A 170 -3.05 32.37 18.80
CA THR A 170 -2.67 31.10 19.39
C THR A 170 -3.87 30.29 19.87
N HIS A 171 -4.86 30.96 20.47
CA HIS A 171 -6.10 30.32 20.91
C HIS A 171 -6.92 29.76 19.73
N VAL A 172 -7.18 30.59 18.72
CA VAL A 172 -7.96 30.20 17.53
C VAL A 172 -7.24 29.10 16.74
N MET A 173 -5.91 29.20 16.57
CA MET A 173 -5.15 28.14 15.93
C MET A 173 -5.25 26.80 16.69
N LYS A 174 -5.24 26.85 18.02
CA LYS A 174 -5.39 25.66 18.84
C LYS A 174 -6.77 25.02 18.73
N GLU A 175 -7.84 25.81 18.58
CA GLU A 175 -9.18 25.30 18.30
C GLU A 175 -9.24 24.54 16.96
N HIS A 176 -8.46 24.97 15.97
CA HIS A 176 -8.29 24.27 14.70
C HIS A 176 -7.25 23.13 14.74
N HIS A 177 -6.82 22.70 15.95
CA HIS A 177 -5.77 21.68 16.14
C HIS A 177 -4.42 22.03 15.51
N LEU A 178 -4.14 23.32 15.33
CA LEU A 178 -2.90 23.84 14.78
C LEU A 178 -2.03 24.38 15.93
N SER A 179 -1.26 23.50 16.57
CA SER A 179 -0.30 23.91 17.58
C SER A 179 1.07 24.09 16.93
N ILE A 180 1.34 25.30 16.45
CA ILE A 180 2.54 25.62 15.67
C ILE A 180 3.32 26.73 16.39
N PRO A 181 4.60 26.52 16.76
CA PRO A 181 5.45 27.61 17.25
C PRO A 181 5.61 28.68 16.16
N HIS A 182 5.40 29.94 16.52
CA HIS A 182 5.40 31.03 15.57
C HIS A 182 5.87 32.35 16.18
N HIS A 183 6.27 33.27 15.29
CA HIS A 183 6.42 34.68 15.61
C HIS A 183 5.42 35.51 14.82
N THR A 184 4.82 36.46 15.48
CA THR A 184 3.93 37.44 14.88
C THR A 184 4.63 38.80 14.87
N LEU A 185 4.79 39.39 13.70
CA LEU A 185 5.38 40.70 13.52
C LEU A 185 4.27 41.70 13.13
N LEU A 186 4.34 42.88 13.68
CA LEU A 186 3.59 44.04 13.21
C LEU A 186 4.49 44.85 12.30
N ILE A 187 4.12 44.92 11.02
CA ILE A 187 4.93 45.57 9.98
C ILE A 187 4.20 46.78 9.45
N TYR A 188 4.97 47.83 9.27
CA TYR A 188 4.62 49.06 8.55
C TYR A 188 5.37 49.16 7.23
N THR A 189 4.64 49.51 6.17
CA THR A 189 5.26 49.74 4.85
C THR A 189 5.09 51.20 4.48
N GLY A 190 6.17 51.91 4.37
CA GLY A 190 6.18 53.32 3.99
C GLY A 190 6.89 53.59 2.65
N THR A 191 6.57 54.72 2.03
CA THR A 191 7.27 55.23 0.85
C THR A 191 7.94 56.53 1.20
N HIS A 192 9.18 56.70 0.83
CA HIS A 192 9.89 58.01 0.99
C HIS A 192 9.28 59.03 0.04
N ALA A 193 8.99 60.24 0.56
CA ALA A 193 8.32 61.31 -0.18
C ALA A 193 9.07 61.73 -1.48
N ASP A 194 10.40 61.57 -1.50
CA ASP A 194 11.27 62.01 -2.63
C ASP A 194 11.77 60.84 -3.50
N SER A 195 11.42 59.60 -3.20
CA SER A 195 11.89 58.44 -3.94
C SER A 195 10.85 57.31 -3.94
N SER A 196 10.78 56.57 -5.05
CA SER A 196 9.91 55.37 -5.15
C SER A 196 10.44 54.21 -4.29
N ILE A 197 11.26 54.50 -3.26
CA ILE A 197 11.84 53.50 -2.38
C ILE A 197 10.83 53.15 -1.30
N ILE A 198 10.41 51.87 -1.30
CA ILE A 198 9.56 51.29 -0.26
C ILE A 198 10.48 50.85 0.90
N TYR A 199 10.18 51.31 2.11
CA TYR A 199 10.83 50.80 3.31
C TYR A 199 9.83 50.00 4.16
N ILE A 200 10.35 48.99 4.83
CA ILE A 200 9.59 48.13 5.70
C ILE A 200 10.17 48.26 7.11
N ASP A 201 9.32 48.65 8.06
CA ASP A 201 9.70 48.77 9.46
C ASP A 201 8.89 47.77 10.32
N THR A 202 9.59 47.18 11.31
CA THR A 202 8.95 46.26 12.24
C THR A 202 8.62 47.02 13.51
N LEU A 203 7.34 47.27 13.73
CA LEU A 203 6.82 48.01 14.88
C LEU A 203 6.82 47.19 16.17
N GLY A 204 6.73 45.88 16.05
CA GLY A 204 6.71 44.99 17.21
C GLY A 204 6.81 43.51 16.82
N MET A 205 7.14 42.67 17.82
CA MET A 205 7.18 41.23 17.71
C MET A 205 6.51 40.59 18.92
N ALA A 206 5.70 39.56 18.68
CA ALA A 206 5.08 38.72 19.69
C ALA A 206 5.24 37.25 19.28
N GLY A 207 4.85 36.30 20.12
CA GLY A 207 4.89 34.89 19.85
C GLY A 207 5.81 34.10 20.79
N ASP A 208 6.17 32.88 20.40
CA ASP A 208 6.96 31.97 21.22
C ASP A 208 8.43 32.40 21.27
N SER A 209 8.88 32.89 22.42
CA SER A 209 10.26 33.35 22.64
C SER A 209 11.31 32.23 22.46
N SER A 210 10.91 30.97 22.53
CA SER A 210 11.79 29.81 22.35
C SER A 210 11.94 29.40 20.87
N TYR A 211 11.09 29.93 19.99
CA TYR A 211 11.09 29.61 18.58
C TYR A 211 12.14 30.45 17.82
N ILE A 212 12.98 29.77 17.06
CA ILE A 212 13.96 30.40 16.16
C ILE A 212 13.62 29.99 14.73
N PRO A 213 13.17 30.93 13.88
CA PRO A 213 12.81 30.62 12.51
C PRO A 213 13.97 30.08 11.67
N SER A 214 13.74 28.95 11.00
CA SER A 214 14.72 28.41 10.05
C SER A 214 14.73 29.21 8.73
N PRO A 215 15.75 29.03 7.86
CA PRO A 215 15.76 29.65 6.53
C PRO A 215 14.59 29.19 5.63
N LYS A 216 13.89 28.12 6.01
CA LYS A 216 12.72 27.57 5.29
C LYS A 216 11.39 28.03 5.88
N ALA A 217 11.41 28.84 6.94
CA ALA A 217 10.21 29.33 7.58
C ALA A 217 9.28 30.05 6.58
N ILE A 218 8.01 29.76 6.67
CA ILE A 218 6.96 30.33 5.84
C ILE A 218 6.49 31.63 6.48
N ARG A 219 6.15 32.59 5.64
CA ARG A 219 5.63 33.90 6.06
C ARG A 219 4.25 34.11 5.46
N PHE A 220 3.27 34.37 6.31
CA PHE A 220 1.93 34.76 5.90
C PHE A 220 1.70 36.21 6.29
N ASP A 221 1.35 37.02 5.30
CA ASP A 221 1.01 38.42 5.48
C ASP A 221 -0.53 38.58 5.52
N TYR A 222 -1.00 39.36 6.50
CA TYR A 222 -2.39 39.76 6.62
C TYR A 222 -2.47 41.27 6.80
N GLU A 223 -2.91 41.98 5.75
CA GLU A 223 -3.09 43.44 5.74
C GLU A 223 -4.40 43.80 6.39
N PHE A 224 -4.34 44.29 7.62
CA PHE A 224 -5.52 44.67 8.39
C PHE A 224 -5.89 46.17 8.25
N ASN A 225 -4.89 47.03 8.07
CA ASN A 225 -5.10 48.45 7.87
C ASN A 225 -4.36 48.96 6.62
N ARG A 226 -5.13 49.07 5.53
CA ARG A 226 -4.61 49.51 4.24
C ARG A 226 -4.24 50.99 4.20
N HIS A 227 -4.95 51.84 4.95
CA HIS A 227 -4.68 53.29 4.99
C HIS A 227 -3.38 53.60 5.70
N ARG A 228 -3.05 52.85 6.75
CA ARG A 228 -1.76 52.98 7.47
C ARG A 228 -0.70 52.08 6.94
N SER A 229 -0.97 51.28 5.88
CA SER A 229 -0.06 50.30 5.32
C SER A 229 0.52 49.34 6.37
N GLN A 230 -0.32 48.95 7.34
CA GLN A 230 0.04 48.06 8.44
C GLN A 230 -0.47 46.65 8.16
N ARG A 231 0.38 45.65 8.48
CA ARG A 231 0.04 44.26 8.34
C ARG A 231 0.62 43.43 9.47
N TYR A 232 -0.03 42.33 9.78
CA TYR A 232 0.56 41.25 10.56
C TYR A 232 1.31 40.33 9.63
N GLN A 233 2.52 39.92 10.02
CA GLN A 233 3.28 38.89 9.38
C GLN A 233 3.49 37.74 10.35
N LEU A 234 2.93 36.59 10.04
CA LEU A 234 3.08 35.34 10.80
C LEU A 234 4.24 34.53 10.21
N ILE A 235 5.23 34.18 11.05
CA ILE A 235 6.39 33.38 10.67
C ILE A 235 6.35 32.06 11.42
N PHE A 236 6.37 30.95 10.68
CA PHE A 236 6.32 29.60 11.25
C PHE A 236 7.05 28.59 10.35
N GLU A 237 7.41 27.42 10.92
CA GLU A 237 8.03 26.36 10.14
C GLU A 237 7.05 25.70 9.16
N PRO A 238 7.58 25.09 8.04
CA PRO A 238 6.74 24.40 7.08
C PRO A 238 5.84 23.35 7.75
N ILE A 239 4.56 23.42 7.45
CA ILE A 239 3.53 22.55 8.05
C ILE A 239 3.53 21.12 7.51
N ASP A 240 4.48 20.77 6.62
CA ASP A 240 4.57 19.47 5.97
C ASP A 240 4.63 18.32 6.99
N SER A 241 5.39 18.49 8.07
CA SER A 241 5.48 17.50 9.15
C SER A 241 4.17 17.33 9.91
N LEU A 242 3.42 18.41 10.10
CA LEU A 242 2.13 18.41 10.78
C LEU A 242 1.07 17.71 9.91
N VAL A 243 1.06 18.02 8.60
CA VAL A 243 0.19 17.34 7.63
C VAL A 243 0.48 15.84 7.61
N LEU A 244 1.76 15.43 7.53
CA LEU A 244 2.13 14.01 7.57
C LEU A 244 1.72 13.34 8.89
N LYS A 245 1.85 14.03 10.01
CA LYS A 245 1.41 13.52 11.32
C LYS A 245 -0.10 13.30 11.35
N GLN A 246 -0.90 14.22 10.82
CA GLN A 246 -2.35 14.04 10.73
C GLN A 246 -2.73 12.91 9.76
N MET A 247 -1.96 12.74 8.68
CA MET A 247 -2.17 11.65 7.73
C MET A 247 -1.69 10.27 8.20
N THR A 248 -0.99 10.18 9.35
CA THR A 248 -0.35 8.92 9.80
C THR A 248 -1.34 7.74 9.82
N GLY A 249 -2.56 7.94 10.33
CA GLY A 249 -3.58 6.89 10.36
C GLY A 249 -3.94 6.38 8.96
N ILE A 250 -4.12 7.30 8.01
CA ILE A 250 -4.45 6.98 6.61
C ILE A 250 -3.27 6.29 5.92
N LEU A 251 -2.05 6.75 6.17
CA LEU A 251 -0.84 6.14 5.62
C LEU A 251 -0.65 4.70 6.12
N VAL A 252 -0.84 4.47 7.42
CA VAL A 252 -0.74 3.13 8.03
C VAL A 252 -1.81 2.19 7.48
N THR A 253 -3.07 2.61 7.46
CA THR A 253 -4.16 1.77 6.92
C THR A 253 -3.96 1.47 5.44
N SER A 254 -3.55 2.45 4.65
CA SER A 254 -3.20 2.31 3.24
C SER A 254 -2.07 1.30 3.02
N PHE A 255 -1.02 1.38 3.82
CA PHE A 255 0.11 0.44 3.77
C PHE A 255 -0.30 -0.99 4.15
N VAL A 256 -1.12 -1.16 5.21
CA VAL A 256 -1.64 -2.48 5.62
C VAL A 256 -2.48 -3.12 4.51
N ILE A 257 -3.36 -2.33 3.86
CA ILE A 257 -4.16 -2.83 2.74
C ILE A 257 -3.27 -3.31 1.59
N LEU A 258 -2.22 -2.55 1.24
CA LEU A 258 -1.25 -2.94 0.22
C LEU A 258 -0.53 -4.25 0.57
N LEU A 259 -0.13 -4.43 1.83
CA LEU A 259 0.49 -5.67 2.29
C LEU A 259 -0.45 -6.87 2.16
N ILE A 260 -1.72 -6.71 2.58
CA ILE A 260 -2.73 -7.78 2.47
C ILE A 260 -2.95 -8.15 1.00
N LEU A 261 -3.09 -7.17 0.12
CA LEU A 261 -3.25 -7.39 -1.31
C LEU A 261 -2.03 -8.09 -1.92
N GLY A 262 -0.82 -7.61 -1.62
CA GLY A 262 0.42 -8.21 -2.10
C GLY A 262 0.58 -9.67 -1.66
N PHE A 263 0.28 -9.96 -0.38
CA PHE A 263 0.30 -11.31 0.16
C PHE A 263 -0.76 -12.21 -0.51
N SER A 264 -1.97 -11.70 -0.70
CA SER A 264 -3.06 -12.41 -1.38
C SER A 264 -2.68 -12.79 -2.81
N PHE A 265 -2.12 -11.86 -3.57
CA PHE A 265 -1.65 -12.13 -4.94
C PHE A 265 -0.47 -13.10 -4.98
N TRP A 266 0.49 -12.96 -4.07
CA TRP A 266 1.59 -13.92 -3.94
C TRP A 266 1.09 -15.34 -3.65
N PHE A 267 0.14 -15.47 -2.71
CA PHE A 267 -0.48 -16.75 -2.38
C PHE A 267 -1.25 -17.34 -3.57
N LEU A 268 -2.01 -16.52 -4.29
CA LEU A 268 -2.74 -16.91 -5.49
C LEU A 268 -1.79 -17.45 -6.57
N ILE A 269 -0.74 -16.71 -6.90
CA ILE A 269 0.25 -17.13 -7.91
C ILE A 269 0.90 -18.45 -7.51
N ARG A 270 1.32 -18.58 -6.25
CA ARG A 270 1.93 -19.81 -5.74
C ARG A 270 0.97 -21.01 -5.86
N THR A 271 -0.30 -20.81 -5.56
CA THR A 271 -1.34 -21.85 -5.67
C THR A 271 -1.57 -22.27 -7.11
N LEU A 272 -1.66 -21.32 -8.04
CA LEU A 272 -1.82 -21.58 -9.47
C LEU A 272 -0.62 -22.33 -10.07
N LEU A 273 0.62 -21.96 -9.68
CA LEU A 273 1.83 -22.65 -10.10
C LEU A 273 1.83 -24.11 -9.62
N LYS A 274 1.49 -24.32 -8.34
CA LYS A 274 1.40 -25.68 -7.77
C LYS A 274 0.32 -26.52 -8.47
N GLN A 275 -0.82 -25.93 -8.75
CA GLN A 275 -1.92 -26.60 -9.47
C GLN A 275 -1.48 -27.01 -10.89
N LYS A 276 -0.81 -26.11 -11.62
CA LYS A 276 -0.29 -26.41 -12.95
C LYS A 276 0.68 -27.59 -12.94
N THR A 277 1.65 -27.61 -11.99
CA THR A 277 2.59 -28.71 -11.84
C THR A 277 1.87 -30.04 -11.57
N LEU A 278 0.81 -30.01 -10.72
CA LEU A 278 0.01 -31.21 -10.46
C LEU A 278 -0.75 -31.68 -11.70
N ASP A 279 -1.28 -30.77 -12.51
CA ASP A 279 -2.00 -31.11 -13.74
C ASP A 279 -1.03 -31.69 -14.79
N GLU A 280 0.19 -31.14 -14.93
CA GLU A 280 1.26 -31.68 -15.80
C GLU A 280 1.65 -33.10 -15.35
N MET A 281 1.96 -33.31 -14.05
CA MET A 281 2.26 -34.63 -13.50
C MET A 281 1.13 -35.64 -13.76
N LYS A 282 -0.13 -35.22 -13.60
CA LYS A 282 -1.27 -36.08 -13.85
C LYS A 282 -1.40 -36.47 -15.33
N SER A 283 -1.13 -35.53 -16.22
CA SER A 283 -1.13 -35.79 -17.67
C SER A 283 -0.04 -36.76 -18.09
N ASP A 284 1.19 -36.52 -17.61
CA ASP A 284 2.34 -37.36 -17.88
C ASP A 284 2.16 -38.79 -17.34
N PHE A 285 1.60 -38.90 -16.12
CA PHE A 285 1.24 -40.18 -15.50
C PHE A 285 0.24 -40.94 -16.38
N THR A 286 -0.85 -40.27 -16.81
CA THR A 286 -1.87 -40.91 -17.65
C THR A 286 -1.28 -41.37 -18.99
N ASN A 287 -0.47 -40.56 -19.64
CA ASN A 287 0.17 -40.88 -20.91
C ASN A 287 1.14 -42.06 -20.76
N ASN A 288 1.97 -42.06 -19.71
CA ASN A 288 2.94 -43.13 -19.46
C ASN A 288 2.24 -44.46 -19.16
N ILE A 289 1.22 -44.46 -18.30
CA ILE A 289 0.42 -45.65 -18.03
C ILE A 289 -0.24 -46.19 -19.30
N THR A 290 -0.84 -45.32 -20.10
CA THR A 290 -1.48 -45.73 -21.35
C THR A 290 -0.49 -46.41 -22.30
N HIS A 291 0.74 -45.86 -22.39
CA HIS A 291 1.79 -46.44 -23.20
C HIS A 291 2.27 -47.79 -22.65
N GLU A 292 2.53 -47.87 -21.33
CA GLU A 292 3.01 -49.12 -20.69
C GLU A 292 1.95 -50.25 -20.67
N LEU A 293 0.66 -49.93 -20.69
CA LEU A 293 -0.41 -50.92 -20.82
C LEU A 293 -0.60 -51.38 -22.29
N LYS A 294 -0.44 -50.44 -23.24
CA LYS A 294 -0.68 -50.77 -24.66
C LYS A 294 0.28 -51.82 -25.21
N THR A 295 1.56 -51.78 -24.79
CA THR A 295 2.60 -52.71 -25.27
C THR A 295 2.32 -54.16 -24.93
N PRO A 296 2.12 -54.57 -23.64
CA PRO A 296 1.83 -55.95 -23.28
C PRO A 296 0.52 -56.44 -23.88
N ILE A 297 -0.50 -55.59 -23.99
CA ILE A 297 -1.75 -55.95 -24.63
C ILE A 297 -1.53 -56.26 -26.10
N ALA A 298 -0.78 -55.43 -26.84
CA ALA A 298 -0.51 -55.65 -28.24
C ALA A 298 0.29 -56.93 -28.50
N VAL A 299 1.28 -57.23 -27.67
CA VAL A 299 2.09 -58.45 -27.76
C VAL A 299 1.24 -59.70 -27.44
N ALA A 300 0.44 -59.66 -26.39
CA ALA A 300 -0.48 -60.78 -26.05
C ALA A 300 -1.50 -61.00 -27.14
N TYR A 301 -2.05 -59.93 -27.71
CA TYR A 301 -3.00 -60.00 -28.84
C TYR A 301 -2.34 -60.65 -30.07
N ALA A 302 -1.14 -60.18 -30.46
CA ALA A 302 -0.41 -60.70 -31.59
C ALA A 302 -0.05 -62.20 -31.46
N ALA A 303 0.34 -62.60 -30.23
CA ALA A 303 0.57 -64.02 -29.92
C ALA A 303 -0.67 -64.88 -30.08
N ASN A 304 -1.82 -64.41 -29.62
CA ASN A 304 -3.10 -65.14 -29.78
C ASN A 304 -3.59 -65.09 -31.25
N ASP A 305 -3.40 -63.99 -31.96
CA ASP A 305 -3.75 -63.85 -33.38
C ASP A 305 -2.91 -64.83 -34.25
N ALA A 306 -1.63 -64.99 -33.96
CA ALA A 306 -0.78 -65.95 -34.61
C ALA A 306 -1.28 -67.40 -34.45
N LEU A 307 -1.82 -67.74 -33.26
CA LEU A 307 -2.41 -69.07 -32.99
C LEU A 307 -3.72 -69.28 -33.72
N LEU A 308 -4.59 -68.26 -33.85
CA LEU A 308 -5.92 -68.37 -34.41
C LEU A 308 -5.95 -68.29 -35.93
N ASN A 309 -5.15 -67.37 -36.50
CA ASN A 309 -5.30 -67.00 -37.92
C ASN A 309 -4.14 -67.44 -38.81
N PHE A 310 -2.99 -67.89 -38.24
CA PHE A 310 -1.79 -68.20 -39.00
C PHE A 310 -1.31 -69.67 -38.81
N ASN A 311 -2.20 -70.57 -38.44
CA ASN A 311 -1.96 -72.02 -38.28
C ASN A 311 -0.75 -72.39 -37.35
N GLN A 312 -0.30 -71.46 -36.50
CA GLN A 312 0.80 -71.72 -35.59
C GLN A 312 0.40 -72.66 -34.39
N ALA A 313 -0.90 -72.98 -34.30
CA ALA A 313 -1.44 -73.91 -33.32
C ALA A 313 -1.18 -75.39 -33.66
N GLU A 314 -0.91 -75.71 -34.95
CA GLU A 314 -0.67 -77.10 -35.42
C GLU A 314 0.69 -77.66 -34.90
N GLU A 315 1.68 -76.84 -34.81
CA GLU A 315 3.02 -77.22 -34.31
C GLU A 315 3.07 -77.01 -32.78
N LYS A 316 3.17 -78.10 -32.07
CA LYS A 316 3.13 -78.06 -30.56
C LYS A 316 4.15 -77.13 -29.99
N SER A 317 5.39 -77.08 -30.50
CA SER A 317 6.44 -76.21 -30.01
C SER A 317 6.10 -74.73 -30.14
N LYS A 318 5.61 -74.27 -31.28
CA LYS A 318 5.20 -72.89 -31.55
C LYS A 318 3.98 -72.52 -30.76
N ARG A 319 2.97 -73.41 -30.68
CA ARG A 319 1.79 -73.20 -29.84
C ARG A 319 2.16 -72.94 -28.41
N ASP A 320 2.99 -73.77 -27.81
CA ASP A 320 3.43 -73.63 -26.42
C ASP A 320 4.26 -72.36 -26.19
N GLN A 321 5.04 -71.94 -27.20
CA GLN A 321 5.80 -70.68 -27.16
C GLN A 321 4.85 -69.45 -27.18
N TYR A 322 3.91 -69.39 -28.11
CA TYR A 322 2.96 -68.26 -28.20
C TYR A 322 2.04 -68.18 -26.95
N LEU A 323 1.61 -69.30 -26.42
CA LEU A 323 0.86 -69.35 -25.15
C LEU A 323 1.65 -68.81 -23.97
N ARG A 324 2.95 -69.14 -23.89
CA ARG A 324 3.85 -68.61 -22.83
C ARG A 324 4.02 -67.08 -22.99
N ILE A 325 4.28 -66.58 -24.22
CA ILE A 325 4.35 -65.17 -24.47
C ILE A 325 3.10 -64.45 -24.00
N SER A 326 1.94 -64.97 -24.37
CA SER A 326 0.67 -64.36 -23.97
C SER A 326 0.48 -64.39 -22.46
N GLN A 327 0.83 -65.50 -21.77
CA GLN A 327 0.75 -65.61 -20.32
C GLN A 327 1.68 -64.64 -19.59
N GLU A 328 2.92 -64.54 -20.06
CA GLU A 328 3.92 -63.58 -19.49
C GLU A 328 3.44 -62.14 -19.63
N GLN A 329 2.88 -61.75 -20.78
CA GLN A 329 2.38 -60.40 -20.98
C GLN A 329 1.14 -60.11 -20.11
N LEU A 330 0.24 -61.05 -19.90
CA LEU A 330 -0.89 -60.92 -19.00
C LEU A 330 -0.45 -60.81 -17.54
N GLN A 331 0.54 -61.57 -17.16
CA GLN A 331 1.12 -61.50 -15.80
C GLN A 331 1.79 -60.13 -15.56
N ARG A 332 2.53 -59.61 -16.55
CA ARG A 332 3.07 -58.26 -16.52
C ARG A 332 2.01 -57.21 -16.41
N LEU A 333 0.89 -57.36 -17.16
CA LEU A 333 -0.26 -56.45 -17.11
C LEU A 333 -0.89 -56.40 -15.72
N SER A 334 -1.07 -57.59 -15.09
CA SER A 334 -1.58 -57.69 -13.71
C SER A 334 -0.75 -56.93 -12.73
N GLY A 335 0.60 -57.11 -12.81
CA GLY A 335 1.50 -56.34 -11.94
C GLY A 335 1.45 -54.83 -12.14
N LEU A 336 1.31 -54.35 -13.38
CA LEU A 336 1.14 -52.92 -13.65
C LEU A 336 -0.17 -52.36 -13.06
N VAL A 337 -1.26 -53.11 -13.17
CA VAL A 337 -2.55 -52.75 -12.57
C VAL A 337 -2.45 -52.66 -11.03
N GLU A 338 -1.81 -53.63 -10.39
CA GLU A 338 -1.59 -53.61 -8.95
C GLU A 338 -0.77 -52.40 -8.51
N GLN A 339 0.30 -52.04 -9.27
CA GLN A 339 1.10 -50.83 -8.99
C GLN A 339 0.25 -49.57 -9.09
N ILE A 340 -0.60 -49.44 -10.12
CA ILE A 340 -1.51 -48.29 -10.29
C ILE A 340 -2.50 -48.18 -9.13
N LEU A 341 -3.09 -49.32 -8.71
CA LEU A 341 -4.04 -49.35 -7.60
C LEU A 341 -3.36 -48.97 -6.29
N SER A 342 -2.16 -49.47 -6.01
CA SER A 342 -1.40 -49.12 -4.81
C SER A 342 -1.07 -47.63 -4.74
N MET A 343 -0.64 -47.00 -5.84
CA MET A 343 -0.47 -45.53 -5.93
C MET A 343 -1.76 -44.75 -5.71
N GLY A 344 -2.91 -45.30 -6.13
CA GLY A 344 -4.23 -44.70 -5.91
C GLY A 344 -4.68 -44.77 -4.45
N MET A 345 -4.32 -45.82 -3.74
CA MET A 345 -4.66 -46.01 -2.32
C MET A 345 -3.82 -45.17 -1.37
N GLU A 346 -2.55 -44.93 -1.69
CA GLU A 346 -1.68 -44.03 -0.92
C GLU A 346 -2.21 -42.58 -0.84
N ARG A 347 -2.96 -42.11 -1.83
CA ARG A 347 -3.61 -40.79 -1.82
C ARG A 347 -4.84 -40.70 -0.92
N ARG A 348 -5.43 -41.83 -0.52
CA ARG A 348 -6.52 -41.85 0.45
C ARG A 348 -5.89 -41.88 1.84
N LYS A 349 -6.17 -40.90 2.68
CA LYS A 349 -5.71 -40.74 4.09
C LYS A 349 -5.99 -41.92 5.03
N THR A 350 -6.26 -43.10 4.49
CA THR A 350 -6.57 -44.34 5.22
C THR A 350 -5.36 -45.30 5.28
N PHE A 351 -4.21 -44.86 4.81
CA PHE A 351 -2.98 -45.67 4.85
C PHE A 351 -2.50 -45.76 6.30
N ARG A 352 -2.64 -46.94 6.90
CA ARG A 352 -2.12 -47.24 8.24
C ARG A 352 -0.83 -48.01 8.08
N LEU A 353 0.27 -47.40 8.48
CA LEU A 353 1.54 -48.09 8.63
C LEU A 353 1.49 -48.99 9.87
N HIS A 354 2.09 -50.14 9.77
CA HIS A 354 2.31 -51.06 10.89
C HIS A 354 3.83 -51.05 11.22
N PRO A 355 4.29 -50.03 11.97
CA PRO A 355 5.71 -49.92 12.29
C PRO A 355 6.15 -51.03 13.25
N GLU A 356 7.21 -51.74 12.90
CA GLU A 356 7.89 -52.73 13.71
C GLU A 356 9.38 -52.47 13.73
N GLU A 357 10.09 -53.07 14.70
CA GLU A 357 11.54 -53.01 14.74
C GLU A 357 12.13 -53.96 13.71
N ILE A 358 12.94 -53.43 12.79
CA ILE A 358 13.51 -54.19 11.67
C ILE A 358 15.01 -54.10 11.74
N ASN A 359 15.68 -55.25 11.80
CA ASN A 359 17.12 -55.35 11.58
C ASN A 359 17.40 -55.14 10.08
N LEU A 360 18.15 -54.10 9.72
CA LEU A 360 18.43 -53.78 8.33
C LEU A 360 19.22 -54.86 7.59
N LYS A 361 20.16 -55.51 8.25
CA LYS A 361 20.96 -56.60 7.65
C LYS A 361 20.08 -57.76 7.27
N GLU A 362 19.18 -58.19 8.16
CA GLU A 362 18.27 -59.32 7.93
C GLU A 362 17.23 -59.02 6.85
N LEU A 363 16.85 -57.77 6.65
CA LEU A 363 15.92 -57.37 5.61
C LEU A 363 16.60 -57.24 4.23
N ILE A 364 17.73 -56.56 4.18
CA ILE A 364 18.39 -56.17 2.91
C ILE A 364 19.12 -57.34 2.26
N THR A 365 19.76 -58.19 3.04
CA THR A 365 20.56 -59.32 2.49
C THR A 365 19.72 -60.24 1.58
N PRO A 366 18.56 -60.75 1.96
CA PRO A 366 17.75 -61.60 1.10
C PRO A 366 17.25 -60.87 -0.18
N LEU A 367 16.98 -59.58 -0.08
CA LEU A 367 16.58 -58.78 -1.25
C LEU A 367 17.71 -58.63 -2.26
N MET A 368 18.93 -58.42 -1.78
CA MET A 368 20.12 -58.37 -2.65
C MET A 368 20.34 -59.70 -3.39
N GLU A 369 20.30 -60.81 -2.66
CA GLU A 369 20.45 -62.16 -3.24
C GLU A 369 19.36 -62.45 -4.29
N GLN A 370 18.09 -62.07 -3.99
CA GLN A 370 16.99 -62.24 -4.92
C GLN A 370 17.18 -61.44 -6.22
N HIS A 371 17.63 -60.17 -6.13
CA HIS A 371 17.89 -59.35 -7.31
C HIS A 371 19.10 -59.78 -8.11
N GLN A 372 20.18 -60.29 -7.45
CA GLN A 372 21.34 -60.88 -8.10
C GLN A 372 20.97 -62.12 -8.91
N LEU A 373 20.14 -63.01 -8.34
CA LEU A 373 19.68 -64.23 -9.03
C LEU A 373 18.71 -63.93 -10.19
N LYS A 374 17.94 -62.87 -10.10
CA LYS A 374 16.92 -62.50 -11.12
C LYS A 374 17.49 -61.69 -12.29
N ALA A 375 18.66 -61.12 -12.14
CA ALA A 375 19.26 -60.25 -13.14
C ALA A 375 19.84 -61.06 -14.33
N ASP A 376 19.58 -60.53 -15.55
CA ASP A 376 20.13 -61.10 -16.80
C ASP A 376 21.59 -60.69 -17.09
N LYS A 377 22.22 -59.95 -16.18
CA LYS A 377 23.57 -59.43 -16.26
C LYS A 377 24.32 -59.56 -14.93
N PRO A 378 25.65 -59.47 -14.92
CA PRO A 378 26.43 -59.50 -13.68
C PRO A 378 26.05 -58.35 -12.75
N VAL A 379 25.70 -58.66 -11.52
CA VAL A 379 25.30 -57.68 -10.48
C VAL A 379 26.15 -57.91 -9.24
N HIS A 380 26.92 -56.88 -8.88
CA HIS A 380 27.69 -56.84 -7.64
C HIS A 380 27.05 -55.83 -6.70
N ILE A 381 26.60 -56.31 -5.51
CA ILE A 381 26.00 -55.44 -4.51
C ILE A 381 26.84 -55.53 -3.25
N GLU A 382 27.39 -54.40 -2.81
CA GLU A 382 28.12 -54.27 -1.56
C GLU A 382 27.23 -53.65 -0.48
N LEU A 383 27.24 -54.20 0.73
CA LEU A 383 26.43 -53.76 1.84
C LEU A 383 27.32 -53.31 3.01
N ASP A 384 27.29 -52.02 3.36
CA ASP A 384 27.98 -51.41 4.49
C ASP A 384 26.96 -50.89 5.51
N ILE A 385 26.81 -51.57 6.64
CA ILE A 385 25.89 -51.20 7.74
C ILE A 385 26.71 -50.93 9.00
N GLN A 386 26.57 -49.69 9.53
CA GLN A 386 27.28 -49.28 10.75
C GLN A 386 26.31 -48.62 11.76
N PRO A 387 26.12 -49.23 12.95
CA PRO A 387 26.62 -50.54 13.43
C PRO A 387 25.93 -51.72 12.72
N GLU A 388 26.54 -52.88 12.67
CA GLU A 388 25.95 -54.08 12.03
C GLU A 388 24.57 -54.47 12.57
N THR A 389 24.30 -54.15 13.83
CA THR A 389 23.04 -54.40 14.52
C THR A 389 22.04 -53.24 14.36
N LEU A 390 22.19 -52.43 13.29
CA LEU A 390 21.31 -51.26 13.07
C LEU A 390 19.86 -51.67 12.87
N VAL A 391 19.01 -51.23 13.80
CA VAL A 391 17.54 -51.45 13.78
C VAL A 391 16.86 -50.16 13.47
N ILE A 392 15.81 -50.22 12.66
CA ILE A 392 14.89 -49.10 12.34
C ILE A 392 13.47 -49.47 12.72
N VAL A 393 12.63 -48.47 13.01
CA VAL A 393 11.20 -48.62 13.20
C VAL A 393 10.49 -48.23 11.92
N ALA A 394 9.96 -49.22 11.18
CA ALA A 394 9.28 -49.01 9.90
C ALA A 394 8.26 -50.11 9.63
N ASP A 395 7.41 -49.94 8.66
CA ASP A 395 6.56 -51.00 8.12
C ASP A 395 7.42 -51.89 7.21
N ARG A 396 7.59 -53.18 7.60
CA ARG A 396 8.47 -54.12 6.93
C ARG A 396 8.15 -54.30 5.46
N THR A 397 6.87 -54.42 5.12
CA THR A 397 6.40 -54.62 3.74
C THR A 397 6.73 -53.43 2.87
N HIS A 398 6.39 -52.23 3.34
CA HIS A 398 6.63 -51.02 2.58
C HIS A 398 8.11 -50.68 2.46
N PHE A 399 8.85 -50.85 3.53
CA PHE A 399 10.30 -50.61 3.51
C PHE A 399 11.04 -51.60 2.61
N SER A 400 10.67 -52.90 2.64
CA SER A 400 11.18 -53.93 1.73
C SER A 400 10.90 -53.60 0.28
N ASN A 401 9.66 -53.14 -0.04
CA ASN A 401 9.29 -52.74 -1.39
C ASN A 401 10.09 -51.50 -1.88
N ILE A 402 10.39 -50.53 -0.98
CA ILE A 402 11.22 -49.37 -1.32
C ILE A 402 12.61 -49.80 -1.69
N ILE A 403 13.24 -50.62 -0.87
CA ILE A 403 14.62 -51.10 -1.12
C ILE A 403 14.66 -51.96 -2.41
N SER A 404 13.72 -52.88 -2.58
CA SER A 404 13.59 -53.70 -3.78
C SER A 404 13.47 -52.84 -5.05
N ASN A 405 12.60 -51.83 -5.06
CA ASN A 405 12.44 -50.94 -6.19
C ASN A 405 13.69 -50.10 -6.48
N LEU A 406 14.45 -49.71 -5.45
CA LEU A 406 15.70 -48.98 -5.63
C LEU A 406 16.78 -49.87 -6.24
N ILE A 407 16.90 -51.10 -5.79
CA ILE A 407 17.84 -52.09 -6.36
C ILE A 407 17.46 -52.41 -7.81
N ASP A 408 16.17 -52.65 -8.10
CA ASP A 408 15.67 -52.94 -9.43
C ASP A 408 15.96 -51.81 -10.42
N ASN A 409 15.71 -50.58 -10.00
CA ASN A 409 16.01 -49.39 -10.77
C ASN A 409 17.52 -49.25 -11.04
N ALA A 410 18.33 -49.47 -10.03
CA ALA A 410 19.78 -49.38 -10.18
C ALA A 410 20.31 -50.45 -11.14
N VAL A 411 19.80 -51.65 -11.06
CA VAL A 411 20.14 -52.73 -12.00
C VAL A 411 19.65 -52.41 -13.41
N LYS A 412 18.41 -51.96 -13.57
CA LYS A 412 17.81 -51.64 -14.87
C LYS A 412 18.54 -50.52 -15.62
N TYR A 413 18.99 -49.49 -14.90
CA TYR A 413 19.64 -48.32 -15.51
C TYR A 413 21.18 -48.42 -15.55
N SER A 414 21.80 -49.49 -15.03
CA SER A 414 23.22 -49.78 -15.20
C SER A 414 23.50 -50.30 -16.63
N LYS A 415 24.72 -50.13 -17.09
CA LYS A 415 25.17 -50.60 -18.43
C LYS A 415 25.32 -52.17 -18.45
N GLU A 416 26.42 -52.68 -18.91
CA GLU A 416 26.67 -54.12 -19.07
C GLU A 416 26.84 -54.85 -17.74
N GLU A 417 27.32 -54.17 -16.72
CA GLU A 417 27.54 -54.67 -15.36
C GLU A 417 26.92 -53.68 -14.36
N ALA A 418 26.35 -54.18 -13.25
CA ALA A 418 25.75 -53.34 -12.20
C ALA A 418 26.59 -53.44 -10.92
N GLU A 419 27.31 -52.39 -10.61
CA GLU A 419 27.98 -52.21 -9.32
C GLU A 419 27.14 -51.32 -8.41
N LEU A 420 26.63 -51.87 -7.30
CA LEU A 420 25.75 -51.19 -6.35
C LEU A 420 26.39 -51.18 -4.98
N SER A 421 26.36 -50.04 -4.29
CA SER A 421 26.75 -49.94 -2.89
C SER A 421 25.57 -49.42 -2.05
N ILE A 422 25.17 -50.19 -1.04
CA ILE A 422 24.15 -49.85 -0.08
C ILE A 422 24.82 -49.53 1.25
N SER A 423 24.81 -48.29 1.66
CA SER A 423 25.39 -47.85 2.93
C SER A 423 24.34 -47.36 3.91
N CYS A 424 24.31 -47.90 5.13
CA CYS A 424 23.43 -47.51 6.21
C CYS A 424 24.23 -47.08 7.43
N ARG A 425 24.04 -45.86 7.93
CA ARG A 425 24.78 -45.33 9.09
C ARG A 425 23.84 -44.66 10.07
N GLN A 426 24.05 -44.87 11.36
CA GLN A 426 23.37 -44.16 12.41
C GLN A 426 23.98 -42.77 12.57
N THR A 427 23.21 -41.72 12.30
CA THR A 427 23.62 -40.33 12.52
C THR A 427 23.24 -39.94 13.95
N GLY A 428 24.22 -39.61 14.80
CA GLY A 428 23.97 -39.19 16.18
C GLY A 428 23.23 -37.84 16.21
N GLY A 429 22.00 -37.89 16.71
CA GLY A 429 21.12 -36.72 16.90
C GLY A 429 19.79 -36.86 16.19
N GLY A 430 18.78 -37.34 16.89
CA GLY A 430 17.33 -37.07 16.81
C GLY A 430 16.57 -37.13 15.49
N ASP A 431 17.17 -37.39 14.35
CA ASP A 431 16.46 -37.46 13.07
C ASP A 431 17.04 -38.60 12.20
N SER A 432 16.52 -39.80 12.41
CA SER A 432 16.95 -41.02 11.75
C SER A 432 16.35 -41.24 10.37
N ASN A 433 16.33 -40.21 9.49
CA ASN A 433 15.73 -40.37 8.16
C ASN A 433 16.46 -39.57 7.07
N ARG A 434 17.77 -39.88 6.85
CA ARG A 434 18.45 -39.57 5.57
C ARG A 434 19.27 -40.75 5.08
N GLN A 435 18.59 -41.61 4.34
CA GLN A 435 19.26 -42.53 3.45
C GLN A 435 19.82 -41.74 2.26
N ARG A 436 21.13 -41.64 2.15
CA ARG A 436 21.80 -41.11 0.95
C ARG A 436 22.05 -42.22 -0.04
N TYR A 437 21.31 -42.22 -1.13
CA TYR A 437 21.65 -42.94 -2.34
C TYR A 437 22.78 -42.18 -3.07
N ARG A 438 23.91 -42.80 -3.31
CA ARG A 438 24.95 -42.33 -4.24
C ARG A 438 24.87 -43.20 -5.49
N PRO A 439 24.41 -42.68 -6.64
CA PRO A 439 24.64 -43.39 -7.90
C PRO A 439 26.15 -43.35 -8.21
N GLY A 440 26.67 -44.47 -8.64
CA GLY A 440 28.08 -44.60 -9.07
C GLY A 440 28.45 -43.51 -10.05
N ASN A 441 29.65 -43.03 -9.90
CA ASN A 441 30.30 -41.93 -10.58
C ASN A 441 29.98 -41.86 -12.07
N ARG A 442 29.39 -40.76 -12.52
CA ARG A 442 29.47 -40.34 -13.90
C ARG A 442 30.76 -39.56 -14.04
N ASP A 443 31.85 -40.24 -14.32
CA ASP A 443 33.06 -39.57 -14.81
C ASP A 443 33.23 -39.84 -16.29
N SER A 444 33.25 -38.74 -16.99
CA SER A 444 33.99 -38.38 -18.20
C SER A 444 33.92 -39.29 -19.44
N THR A 445 33.18 -38.90 -20.40
CA THR A 445 33.80 -38.30 -21.63
C THR A 445 32.77 -37.44 -22.35
#